data_e6777172e693f437ed057fb84faa447c
#
_entry.id   e6777172e693f437ed057fb84faa447c
#
_cell.length_a   1.000
_cell.length_b   1.000
_cell.length_c   1.000
_cell.angle_alpha   90.00
_cell.angle_beta   90.00
_cell.angle_gamma   90.00
#
_symmetry.space_group_name_H-M   'P 1'
#
loop_
_entity.id
_entity.type
_entity.pdbx_description
1 polymer ?
#
loop_
_entity_poly.entity_id
_entity_poly.type
_entity_poly.pdbx_seq_one_letter_code
_entity_poly.pdbx_strand_id
1 'polypeptide(L)'
;MRIVAIIIVLIGVFFAWQIRQAPTEKFIPVAEVVKIESGSPKAILVMNAGEPIELKEGESRQVADVFGVKVIQDSTGGLRFEDREGAEEEIGKSSVIVPEKGEYFVILSDGTKVWINSDSELEFPNRFGEDIREVKLKGEAYFEVTSDSRKPFYVLAGETKVHVLGTAFNVSAYREDRQTEVALLRGKVSFDVKDKVYVLVPGEIATLNRESGETIVRKGDVAAIVDWKAGRFNFEDMSLEELTVKLSRWYGVTFVFSDEAVKKLRFSGAMTKYRTLDYVLDMISKTTDVTFSLKENRVTVSSKK
;
A
#
# COMPACT_ATOMS: atom_id res chain seq x y z
N MET A 1 18.14 -15.81 81.50
CA MET A 1 18.32 -14.81 80.47
C MET A 1 19.21 -15.27 79.29
N ARG A 2 20.24 -16.14 79.48
CA ARG A 2 21.14 -16.54 78.35
C ARG A 2 20.46 -17.45 77.28
N ILE A 3 19.49 -18.27 77.62
CA ILE A 3 18.80 -19.18 76.66
C ILE A 3 17.88 -18.43 75.73
N VAL A 4 17.19 -17.39 76.19
CA VAL A 4 16.27 -16.58 75.36
C VAL A 4 17.02 -15.80 74.28
N ALA A 5 18.24 -15.29 74.61
CA ALA A 5 19.08 -14.57 73.65
C ALA A 5 19.55 -15.47 72.48
N ILE A 6 19.87 -16.77 72.79
CA ILE A 6 20.31 -17.72 71.78
C ILE A 6 19.16 -18.08 70.80
N ILE A 7 17.94 -18.21 71.31
CA ILE A 7 16.75 -18.52 70.48
C ILE A 7 16.44 -17.36 69.52
N ILE A 8 16.55 -16.11 69.95
CA ILE A 8 16.34 -14.91 69.12
C ILE A 8 17.38 -14.83 67.99
N VAL A 9 18.64 -15.15 68.29
CA VAL A 9 19.70 -15.18 67.27
C VAL A 9 19.47 -16.29 66.25
N LEU A 10 19.05 -17.49 66.68
CA LEU A 10 18.76 -18.59 65.73
C LEU A 10 17.55 -18.31 64.86
N ILE A 11 16.50 -17.66 65.36
CA ILE A 11 15.34 -17.24 64.60
C ILE A 11 15.78 -16.15 63.58
N GLY A 12 16.61 -15.18 63.95
CA GLY A 12 17.13 -14.16 63.05
C GLY A 12 17.96 -14.77 61.88
N VAL A 13 18.85 -15.72 62.22
CA VAL A 13 19.66 -16.43 61.22
C VAL A 13 18.78 -17.27 60.27
N PHE A 14 17.74 -17.94 60.78
CA PHE A 14 16.81 -18.71 59.99
C PHE A 14 16.01 -17.81 59.02
N PHE A 15 15.50 -16.68 59.48
CA PHE A 15 14.82 -15.71 58.63
C PHE A 15 15.77 -15.07 57.58
N ALA A 16 17.01 -14.74 57.97
CA ALA A 16 17.99 -14.24 57.00
C ALA A 16 18.39 -15.28 55.96
N TRP A 17 18.40 -16.57 56.32
CA TRP A 17 18.62 -17.68 55.38
C TRP A 17 17.44 -17.89 54.43
N GLN A 18 16.17 -17.81 54.94
CA GLN A 18 14.98 -17.85 54.09
C GLN A 18 14.90 -16.70 53.09
N ILE A 19 15.24 -15.49 53.51
CA ILE A 19 15.28 -14.32 52.59
C ILE A 19 16.33 -14.50 51.49
N ARG A 20 17.44 -15.16 51.78
CA ARG A 20 18.49 -15.49 50.81
C ARG A 20 18.13 -16.58 49.82
N GLN A 21 17.13 -17.44 50.17
CA GLN A 21 16.61 -18.49 49.29
C GLN A 21 15.34 -18.06 48.54
N ALA A 22 14.83 -16.84 48.71
CA ALA A 22 13.76 -16.32 47.88
C ALA A 22 14.19 -16.45 46.40
N PRO A 23 13.45 -17.19 45.57
CA PRO A 23 13.80 -17.28 44.16
C PRO A 23 13.86 -15.87 43.63
N THR A 24 15.04 -15.45 43.20
CA THR A 24 15.14 -14.28 42.34
C THR A 24 14.26 -14.59 41.14
N GLU A 25 13.08 -13.99 41.06
CA GLU A 25 12.33 -13.95 39.81
C GLU A 25 13.31 -13.50 38.77
N LYS A 26 13.73 -14.42 37.90
CA LYS A 26 14.46 -14.08 36.71
C LYS A 26 13.52 -13.16 35.96
N PHE A 27 13.83 -11.87 35.95
CA PHE A 27 13.26 -10.93 35.01
C PHE A 27 13.49 -11.55 33.63
N ILE A 28 12.48 -12.25 33.11
CA ILE A 28 12.44 -12.62 31.72
C ILE A 28 12.29 -11.26 31.04
N PRO A 29 13.31 -10.77 30.29
CA PRO A 29 13.12 -9.53 29.57
C PRO A 29 11.86 -9.73 28.73
N VAL A 30 10.86 -8.88 28.92
CA VAL A 30 9.69 -8.83 28.05
C VAL A 30 10.29 -8.70 26.67
N ALA A 31 10.16 -9.74 25.86
CA ALA A 31 10.64 -9.71 24.49
C ALA A 31 10.13 -8.40 23.90
N GLU A 32 11.06 -7.57 23.47
CA GLU A 32 10.76 -6.25 22.90
C GLU A 32 9.73 -6.51 21.81
N VAL A 33 8.50 -6.06 22.03
CA VAL A 33 7.42 -6.27 21.07
C VAL A 33 7.83 -5.47 19.86
N VAL A 34 8.33 -6.15 18.85
CA VAL A 34 8.74 -5.53 17.58
C VAL A 34 7.49 -4.88 16.99
N LYS A 35 7.35 -3.58 17.18
CA LYS A 35 6.29 -2.80 16.56
C LYS A 35 6.65 -2.56 15.11
N ILE A 36 5.82 -3.09 14.22
CA ILE A 36 5.96 -2.78 12.80
C ILE A 36 5.11 -1.56 12.50
N GLU A 37 5.80 -0.46 12.20
CA GLU A 37 5.18 0.80 11.83
C GLU A 37 4.51 0.69 10.45
N SER A 38 3.47 1.50 10.24
CA SER A 38 2.77 1.65 8.97
C SER A 38 3.71 2.16 7.87
N GLY A 39 3.24 2.08 6.64
CA GLY A 39 3.86 2.76 5.51
C GLY A 39 3.83 4.29 5.65
N SER A 40 4.57 4.97 4.79
CA SER A 40 4.72 6.43 4.76
C SER A 40 4.91 6.93 3.32
N PRO A 41 4.72 8.24 3.05
CA PRO A 41 5.04 8.82 1.75
C PRO A 41 6.52 8.67 1.40
N LYS A 42 6.84 7.85 0.40
CA LYS A 42 8.20 7.64 -0.12
C LYS A 42 8.15 7.03 -1.52
N ALA A 43 9.05 7.45 -2.38
CA ALA A 43 9.22 6.90 -3.71
C ALA A 43 10.66 7.08 -4.21
N ILE A 44 10.96 6.47 -5.35
CA ILE A 44 12.20 6.63 -6.10
C ILE A 44 11.81 7.14 -7.48
N LEU A 45 12.35 8.29 -7.87
CA LEU A 45 12.22 8.81 -9.22
C LEU A 45 13.43 8.40 -10.07
N VAL A 46 13.17 7.80 -11.22
CA VAL A 46 14.18 7.51 -12.25
C VAL A 46 13.80 8.25 -13.51
N MET A 47 14.69 9.09 -14.02
CA MET A 47 14.49 9.87 -15.26
C MET A 47 15.44 9.38 -16.34
N ASN A 48 14.91 9.02 -17.52
CA ASN A 48 15.69 8.58 -18.69
C ASN A 48 16.80 7.54 -18.36
N ALA A 49 16.49 6.54 -17.54
CA ALA A 49 17.46 5.56 -17.03
C ALA A 49 18.70 6.20 -16.34
N GLY A 50 18.55 7.42 -15.81
CA GLY A 50 19.57 8.10 -15.00
C GLY A 50 19.65 7.56 -13.58
N GLU A 51 20.43 8.22 -12.74
CA GLU A 51 20.58 7.85 -11.33
C GLU A 51 19.25 7.98 -10.56
N PRO A 52 18.91 7.02 -9.72
CA PRO A 52 17.70 7.06 -8.90
C PRO A 52 17.73 8.23 -7.88
N ILE A 53 16.63 8.96 -7.76
CA ILE A 53 16.47 10.07 -6.82
C ILE A 53 15.46 9.64 -5.76
N GLU A 54 15.90 9.54 -4.50
CA GLU A 54 14.97 9.28 -3.38
C GLU A 54 14.09 10.50 -3.12
N LEU A 55 12.79 10.24 -2.98
CA LEU A 55 11.77 11.22 -2.66
C LEU A 55 11.18 10.88 -1.28
N LYS A 56 11.24 11.84 -0.35
CA LYS A 56 10.75 11.69 1.03
C LYS A 56 9.84 12.87 1.39
N GLU A 57 8.90 12.65 2.27
CA GLU A 57 8.04 13.70 2.80
C GLU A 57 8.83 14.82 3.49
N GLY A 58 8.28 16.04 3.44
CA GLY A 58 8.83 17.21 4.16
C GLY A 58 9.88 18.01 3.43
N GLU A 59 10.34 17.59 2.25
CA GLU A 59 11.30 18.33 1.44
C GLU A 59 10.58 19.09 0.31
N SER A 60 10.74 20.43 0.27
CA SER A 60 10.33 21.23 -0.89
C SER A 60 11.58 21.63 -1.68
N ARG A 61 11.73 21.07 -2.88
CA ARG A 61 12.92 21.31 -3.71
C ARG A 61 12.64 21.11 -5.19
N GLN A 62 13.42 21.78 -6.04
CA GLN A 62 13.52 21.39 -7.42
C GLN A 62 14.38 20.11 -7.51
N VAL A 63 13.78 19.04 -8.03
CA VAL A 63 14.40 17.72 -8.14
C VAL A 63 15.21 17.60 -9.42
N ALA A 64 14.66 18.11 -10.53
CA ALA A 64 15.29 18.11 -11.84
C ALA A 64 14.82 19.27 -12.70
N ASP A 65 15.62 19.61 -13.71
CA ASP A 65 15.30 20.57 -14.78
C ASP A 65 15.95 20.05 -16.06
N VAL A 66 15.27 19.15 -16.74
CA VAL A 66 15.82 18.41 -17.90
C VAL A 66 14.72 18.08 -18.89
N PHE A 67 15.08 17.90 -20.14
CA PHE A 67 14.15 17.50 -21.22
C PHE A 67 12.93 18.42 -21.35
N GLY A 68 13.13 19.73 -21.18
CA GLY A 68 12.05 20.70 -21.26
C GLY A 68 11.01 20.66 -20.16
N VAL A 69 11.30 19.97 -19.05
CA VAL A 69 10.39 19.82 -17.92
C VAL A 69 11.11 20.15 -16.61
N LYS A 70 10.46 20.95 -15.78
CA LYS A 70 10.85 21.22 -14.41
C LYS A 70 10.12 20.27 -13.47
N VAL A 71 10.89 19.53 -12.66
CA VAL A 71 10.35 18.59 -11.70
C VAL A 71 10.52 19.15 -10.29
N ILE A 72 9.40 19.34 -9.60
CA ILE A 72 9.36 19.96 -8.27
C ILE A 72 8.74 18.98 -7.29
N GLN A 73 9.39 18.75 -6.17
CA GLN A 73 8.81 18.12 -4.99
C GLN A 73 8.29 19.23 -4.08
N ASP A 74 7.02 19.17 -3.68
CA ASP A 74 6.43 20.15 -2.75
C ASP A 74 6.58 19.72 -1.28
N SER A 75 6.21 20.60 -0.35
CA SER A 75 6.33 20.35 1.09
C SER A 75 5.42 19.23 1.62
N THR A 76 4.42 18.82 0.85
CA THR A 76 3.54 17.67 1.17
C THR A 76 4.10 16.35 0.66
N GLY A 77 5.28 16.40 0.02
CA GLY A 77 5.94 15.25 -0.59
C GLY A 77 5.46 14.95 -2.01
N GLY A 78 4.49 15.71 -2.54
CA GLY A 78 3.98 15.51 -3.90
C GLY A 78 5.00 15.91 -4.97
N LEU A 79 5.03 15.16 -6.07
CA LEU A 79 5.89 15.44 -7.21
C LEU A 79 5.09 16.07 -8.34
N ARG A 80 5.58 17.17 -8.89
CA ARG A 80 4.94 17.89 -10.00
C ARG A 80 5.88 18.01 -11.19
N PHE A 81 5.36 17.67 -12.36
CA PHE A 81 6.02 17.88 -13.66
C PHE A 81 5.41 19.12 -14.32
N GLU A 82 6.22 20.14 -14.54
CA GLU A 82 5.82 21.42 -15.16
C GLU A 82 6.51 21.57 -16.52
N ASP A 83 5.72 21.72 -17.58
CA ASP A 83 6.23 21.98 -18.92
C ASP A 83 6.93 23.33 -18.99
N ARG A 84 8.05 23.38 -19.71
CA ARG A 84 8.70 24.62 -20.12
C ARG A 84 8.16 25.05 -21.48
N GLU A 85 7.55 26.21 -21.55
CA GLU A 85 7.11 26.77 -22.83
C GLU A 85 8.31 26.94 -23.79
N GLY A 86 8.16 26.45 -25.03
CA GLY A 86 9.15 26.60 -26.11
C GLY A 86 10.34 25.62 -26.05
N ALA A 87 10.32 24.60 -25.22
CA ALA A 87 11.35 23.56 -25.26
C ALA A 87 11.11 22.60 -26.45
N GLU A 88 12.04 22.59 -27.40
CA GLU A 88 12.08 21.63 -28.52
C GLU A 88 12.89 20.37 -28.21
N GLU A 89 13.04 20.03 -26.96
CA GLU A 89 13.85 18.91 -26.54
C GLU A 89 13.13 17.54 -26.69
N GLU A 90 13.91 16.49 -26.85
CA GLU A 90 13.42 15.12 -26.93
C GLU A 90 12.56 14.76 -25.69
N ILE A 91 11.44 14.10 -25.92
CA ILE A 91 10.53 13.71 -24.85
C ILE A 91 11.19 12.61 -24.01
N GLY A 92 11.66 12.97 -22.84
CA GLY A 92 12.20 12.02 -21.88
C GLY A 92 11.08 11.19 -21.20
N LYS A 93 11.49 10.10 -20.54
CA LYS A 93 10.60 9.25 -19.74
C LYS A 93 11.02 9.24 -18.30
N SER A 94 10.03 9.18 -17.41
CA SER A 94 10.24 9.00 -15.98
C SER A 94 9.49 7.78 -15.46
N SER A 95 10.06 7.14 -14.45
CA SER A 95 9.38 6.14 -13.62
C SER A 95 9.37 6.63 -12.18
N VAL A 96 8.20 6.59 -11.54
CA VAL A 96 8.04 6.73 -10.10
C VAL A 96 7.80 5.36 -9.52
N ILE A 97 8.75 4.89 -8.72
CA ILE A 97 8.73 3.56 -8.08
C ILE A 97 8.40 3.76 -6.60
N VAL A 98 7.27 3.22 -6.18
CA VAL A 98 6.83 3.23 -4.79
C VAL A 98 7.10 1.84 -4.20
N PRO A 99 8.04 1.71 -3.27
CA PRO A 99 8.36 0.41 -2.66
C PRO A 99 7.25 -0.06 -1.72
N GLU A 100 7.37 -1.27 -1.21
CA GLU A 100 6.58 -1.70 -0.03
C GLU A 100 6.67 -0.67 1.08
N LYS A 101 5.62 -0.54 1.89
CA LYS A 101 5.49 0.49 2.93
C LYS A 101 5.59 1.92 2.38
N GLY A 102 5.28 2.11 1.10
CA GLY A 102 5.27 3.40 0.43
C GLY A 102 3.89 3.77 -0.07
N GLU A 103 3.68 5.04 -0.27
CA GLU A 103 2.66 5.64 -1.12
C GLU A 103 3.20 6.94 -1.66
N TYR A 104 2.72 7.37 -2.81
CA TYR A 104 3.22 8.62 -3.37
C TYR A 104 2.19 9.34 -4.24
N PHE A 105 2.33 10.65 -4.33
CA PHE A 105 1.43 11.50 -5.11
C PHE A 105 2.21 12.23 -6.20
N VAL A 106 1.68 12.20 -7.44
CA VAL A 106 2.31 12.82 -8.61
C VAL A 106 1.29 13.65 -9.39
N ILE A 107 1.69 14.82 -9.86
CA ILE A 107 0.96 15.62 -10.85
C ILE A 107 1.77 15.56 -12.15
N LEU A 108 1.18 14.98 -13.18
CA LEU A 108 1.78 14.86 -14.51
C LEU A 108 1.73 16.21 -15.25
N SER A 109 2.48 16.33 -16.37
CA SER A 109 2.60 17.57 -17.14
C SER A 109 1.28 18.10 -17.70
N ASP A 110 0.28 17.23 -17.89
CA ASP A 110 -1.08 17.63 -18.32
C ASP A 110 -2.00 18.04 -17.14
N GLY A 111 -1.48 18.07 -15.92
CA GLY A 111 -2.23 18.33 -14.70
C GLY A 111 -3.00 17.12 -14.14
N THR A 112 -2.89 15.94 -14.77
CA THR A 112 -3.46 14.70 -14.23
C THR A 112 -2.82 14.37 -12.89
N LYS A 113 -3.67 14.07 -11.90
CA LYS A 113 -3.25 13.70 -10.54
C LYS A 113 -3.26 12.19 -10.39
N VAL A 114 -2.17 11.64 -9.85
CA VAL A 114 -2.01 10.19 -9.64
C VAL A 114 -1.55 9.92 -8.22
N TRP A 115 -2.31 9.13 -7.48
CA TRP A 115 -1.87 8.52 -6.23
C TRP A 115 -1.41 7.11 -6.53
N ILE A 116 -0.20 6.77 -6.13
CA ILE A 116 0.45 5.49 -6.40
C ILE A 116 0.55 4.75 -5.06
N ASN A 117 0.03 3.53 -5.00
CA ASN A 117 0.00 2.71 -3.78
C ASN A 117 1.33 1.95 -3.58
N SER A 118 1.46 1.26 -2.45
CA SER A 118 2.63 0.44 -2.10
C SER A 118 2.93 -0.60 -3.18
N ASP A 119 4.23 -0.90 -3.37
CA ASP A 119 4.72 -1.91 -4.30
C ASP A 119 4.23 -1.67 -5.74
N SER A 120 4.37 -0.40 -6.20
CA SER A 120 3.85 0.03 -7.50
C SER A 120 4.84 0.88 -8.27
N GLU A 121 4.74 0.86 -9.59
CA GLU A 121 5.55 1.64 -10.51
C GLU A 121 4.67 2.31 -11.56
N LEU A 122 4.86 3.62 -11.76
CA LEU A 122 4.24 4.38 -12.83
C LEU A 122 5.31 4.92 -13.77
N GLU A 123 5.32 4.44 -15.03
CA GLU A 123 6.16 4.97 -16.12
C GLU A 123 5.34 5.91 -16.99
N PHE A 124 5.86 7.08 -17.30
CA PHE A 124 5.20 8.09 -18.13
C PHE A 124 6.22 8.97 -18.86
N PRO A 125 5.85 9.59 -19.99
CA PRO A 125 6.68 10.59 -20.63
C PRO A 125 6.72 11.87 -19.78
N ASN A 126 7.86 12.53 -19.69
CA ASN A 126 7.98 13.79 -18.93
C ASN A 126 7.01 14.85 -19.45
N ARG A 127 6.72 14.84 -20.76
CA ARG A 127 5.71 15.62 -21.44
C ARG A 127 4.94 14.73 -22.40
N PHE A 128 3.61 14.86 -22.44
CA PHE A 128 2.80 14.11 -23.39
C PHE A 128 2.89 14.68 -24.80
N GLY A 129 2.98 13.81 -25.81
CA GLY A 129 2.91 14.15 -27.22
C GLY A 129 1.58 14.85 -27.62
N GLU A 130 1.35 15.12 -28.87
CA GLU A 130 0.18 15.89 -29.31
C GLU A 130 -1.12 15.07 -29.37
N ASP A 131 -1.03 13.80 -29.74
CA ASP A 131 -2.20 12.95 -30.05
C ASP A 131 -2.76 12.20 -28.85
N ILE A 132 -1.90 11.66 -27.98
CA ILE A 132 -2.29 10.79 -26.88
C ILE A 132 -1.52 11.10 -25.60
N ARG A 133 -2.10 10.68 -24.46
CA ARG A 133 -1.47 10.67 -23.16
C ARG A 133 -1.42 9.22 -22.67
N GLU A 134 -0.24 8.63 -22.63
CA GLU A 134 -0.08 7.22 -22.27
C GLU A 134 0.87 7.06 -21.09
N VAL A 135 0.47 6.24 -20.11
CA VAL A 135 1.27 5.84 -18.97
C VAL A 135 1.25 4.31 -18.83
N LYS A 136 2.26 3.74 -18.17
CA LYS A 136 2.30 2.31 -17.84
C LYS A 136 2.28 2.14 -16.34
N LEU A 137 1.44 1.25 -15.86
CA LEU A 137 1.26 0.93 -14.45
C LEU A 137 1.62 -0.53 -14.17
N LYS A 138 2.43 -0.73 -13.13
CA LYS A 138 2.56 -2.00 -12.40
C LYS A 138 2.13 -1.73 -10.96
N GLY A 139 1.26 -2.57 -10.38
CA GLY A 139 0.71 -2.34 -9.05
C GLY A 139 -0.60 -1.58 -9.07
N GLU A 140 -0.82 -0.66 -8.15
CA GLU A 140 -2.09 0.04 -7.98
C GLU A 140 -1.91 1.57 -7.99
N ALA A 141 -2.79 2.24 -8.74
CA ALA A 141 -2.87 3.69 -8.73
C ALA A 141 -4.31 4.19 -8.92
N TYR A 142 -4.60 5.31 -8.27
CA TYR A 142 -5.81 6.09 -8.49
C TYR A 142 -5.48 7.31 -9.32
N PHE A 143 -6.30 7.55 -10.34
CA PHE A 143 -6.13 8.62 -11.32
C PHE A 143 -7.28 9.62 -11.25
N GLU A 144 -6.95 10.91 -11.24
CA GLU A 144 -7.87 12.01 -11.58
C GLU A 144 -7.36 12.65 -12.84
N VAL A 145 -7.83 12.15 -13.98
CA VAL A 145 -7.36 12.57 -15.30
C VAL A 145 -7.96 13.92 -15.70
N THR A 146 -7.10 14.86 -16.09
CA THR A 146 -7.50 16.14 -16.66
C THR A 146 -8.33 15.92 -17.92
N SER A 147 -9.48 16.60 -18.00
CA SER A 147 -10.40 16.42 -19.13
C SER A 147 -9.85 17.03 -20.42
N ASP A 148 -9.67 16.21 -21.44
CA ASP A 148 -9.38 16.62 -22.82
C ASP A 148 -9.97 15.59 -23.79
N SER A 149 -11.03 15.99 -24.50
CA SER A 149 -11.73 15.12 -25.45
C SER A 149 -10.96 14.87 -26.75
N ARG A 150 -9.98 15.72 -27.07
CA ARG A 150 -9.17 15.60 -28.28
C ARG A 150 -7.94 14.74 -28.08
N LYS A 151 -7.49 14.58 -26.82
CA LYS A 151 -6.26 13.90 -26.47
C LYS A 151 -6.54 12.82 -25.41
N PRO A 152 -6.90 11.60 -25.82
CA PRO A 152 -7.24 10.52 -24.92
C PRO A 152 -6.09 10.15 -23.98
N PHE A 153 -6.44 9.68 -22.78
CA PHE A 153 -5.51 9.19 -21.78
C PHE A 153 -5.60 7.68 -21.67
N TYR A 154 -4.46 7.02 -21.71
CA TYR A 154 -4.33 5.58 -21.66
C TYR A 154 -3.50 5.12 -20.44
N VAL A 155 -3.98 4.10 -19.73
CA VAL A 155 -3.19 3.38 -18.75
C VAL A 155 -2.96 1.96 -19.25
N LEU A 156 -1.71 1.63 -19.54
CA LEU A 156 -1.30 0.26 -19.88
C LEU A 156 -0.95 -0.49 -18.58
N ALA A 157 -1.65 -1.58 -18.32
CA ALA A 157 -1.48 -2.39 -17.11
C ALA A 157 -1.43 -3.88 -17.46
N GLY A 158 -0.21 -4.43 -17.57
CA GLY A 158 0.00 -5.78 -18.10
C GLY A 158 -0.52 -5.94 -19.52
N GLU A 159 -1.44 -6.88 -19.74
CA GLU A 159 -2.09 -7.14 -21.04
C GLU A 159 -3.39 -6.33 -21.22
N THR A 160 -3.68 -5.40 -20.31
CA THR A 160 -4.91 -4.61 -20.34
C THR A 160 -4.62 -3.14 -20.65
N LYS A 161 -5.60 -2.47 -21.22
CA LYS A 161 -5.55 -1.05 -21.54
C LYS A 161 -6.80 -0.35 -21.05
N VAL A 162 -6.63 0.70 -20.27
CA VAL A 162 -7.71 1.58 -19.81
C VAL A 162 -7.66 2.86 -20.60
N HIS A 163 -8.80 3.24 -21.21
CA HIS A 163 -8.94 4.46 -22.03
C HIS A 163 -9.96 5.41 -21.43
N VAL A 164 -9.58 6.68 -21.25
CA VAL A 164 -10.43 7.73 -20.69
C VAL A 164 -10.19 9.10 -21.36
N LEU A 165 -11.13 10.04 -21.19
CA LEU A 165 -11.03 11.43 -21.69
C LEU A 165 -10.98 12.47 -20.57
N GLY A 166 -11.34 12.09 -19.33
CA GLY A 166 -11.41 13.00 -18.18
C GLY A 166 -12.20 12.34 -17.06
N THR A 167 -11.57 11.51 -16.28
CA THR A 167 -12.20 10.47 -15.47
C THR A 167 -11.45 10.31 -14.17
N ALA A 168 -12.17 9.93 -13.09
CA ALA A 168 -11.61 9.54 -11.82
C ALA A 168 -11.84 8.04 -11.59
N PHE A 169 -10.77 7.25 -11.51
CA PHE A 169 -10.82 5.79 -11.44
C PHE A 169 -9.59 5.19 -10.75
N ASN A 170 -9.72 3.96 -10.28
CA ASN A 170 -8.62 3.17 -9.72
C ASN A 170 -8.27 2.02 -10.67
N VAL A 171 -6.99 1.69 -10.76
CA VAL A 171 -6.50 0.48 -11.44
C VAL A 171 -5.62 -0.27 -10.46
N SER A 172 -5.95 -1.55 -10.22
CA SER A 172 -5.12 -2.48 -9.46
C SER A 172 -4.68 -3.62 -10.39
N ALA A 173 -3.38 -3.69 -10.66
CA ALA A 173 -2.78 -4.60 -11.62
C ALA A 173 -1.42 -5.13 -11.13
N TYR A 174 -1.36 -5.57 -9.87
CA TYR A 174 -0.17 -6.20 -9.32
C TYR A 174 0.16 -7.50 -10.05
N ARG A 175 1.44 -7.73 -10.32
CA ARG A 175 1.87 -8.88 -11.08
C ARG A 175 1.54 -10.21 -10.40
N GLU A 176 1.66 -10.23 -9.09
CA GLU A 176 1.46 -11.39 -8.22
C GLU A 176 -0.01 -11.71 -7.96
N ASP A 177 -0.91 -10.74 -8.21
CA ASP A 177 -2.33 -10.93 -8.00
C ASP A 177 -2.94 -11.69 -9.19
N ARG A 178 -3.91 -12.56 -8.90
CA ARG A 178 -4.64 -13.31 -9.92
C ARG A 178 -5.59 -12.45 -10.76
N GLN A 179 -5.80 -11.21 -10.33
CA GLN A 179 -6.81 -10.33 -10.92
C GLN A 179 -6.21 -8.98 -11.29
N THR A 180 -6.78 -8.39 -12.36
CA THR A 180 -6.66 -6.96 -12.64
C THR A 180 -8.03 -6.34 -12.41
N GLU A 181 -8.09 -5.26 -11.63
CA GLU A 181 -9.32 -4.56 -11.30
C GLU A 181 -9.30 -3.11 -11.74
N VAL A 182 -10.40 -2.64 -12.33
CA VAL A 182 -10.63 -1.24 -12.69
C VAL A 182 -11.94 -0.79 -12.06
N ALA A 183 -11.89 0.23 -11.21
CA ALA A 183 -13.05 0.76 -10.49
C ALA A 183 -13.29 2.22 -10.87
N LEU A 184 -14.51 2.54 -11.32
CA LEU A 184 -14.86 3.86 -11.86
C LEU A 184 -15.64 4.71 -10.84
N LEU A 185 -15.03 5.82 -10.40
CA LEU A 185 -15.66 6.77 -9.50
C LEU A 185 -16.48 7.84 -10.24
N ARG A 186 -15.91 8.45 -11.29
CA ARG A 186 -16.56 9.52 -12.06
C ARG A 186 -16.09 9.52 -13.51
N GLY A 187 -16.99 9.80 -14.46
CA GLY A 187 -16.70 9.88 -15.88
C GLY A 187 -17.07 8.61 -16.62
N LYS A 188 -16.22 8.17 -17.52
CA LYS A 188 -16.41 6.95 -18.33
C LYS A 188 -15.07 6.28 -18.57
N VAL A 189 -15.02 4.96 -18.44
CA VAL A 189 -13.85 4.12 -18.72
C VAL A 189 -14.17 3.17 -19.87
N SER A 190 -13.26 3.02 -20.83
CA SER A 190 -13.16 1.85 -21.70
C SER A 190 -12.03 0.97 -21.17
N PHE A 191 -12.33 -0.27 -20.83
CA PHE A 191 -11.40 -1.27 -20.35
C PHE A 191 -11.22 -2.35 -21.41
N ASP A 192 -10.07 -2.36 -22.05
CA ASP A 192 -9.74 -3.21 -23.17
C ASP A 192 -8.95 -4.42 -22.67
N VAL A 193 -9.48 -5.62 -22.94
CA VAL A 193 -8.89 -6.91 -22.56
C VAL A 193 -8.84 -7.78 -23.80
N LYS A 194 -7.65 -7.98 -24.38
CA LYS A 194 -7.48 -8.67 -25.67
C LYS A 194 -8.38 -8.02 -26.74
N ASP A 195 -9.30 -8.80 -27.33
CA ASP A 195 -10.21 -8.36 -28.40
C ASP A 195 -11.56 -7.84 -27.87
N LYS A 196 -11.73 -7.72 -26.55
CA LYS A 196 -12.98 -7.30 -25.90
C LYS A 196 -12.83 -5.93 -25.24
N VAL A 197 -13.88 -5.14 -25.36
CA VAL A 197 -13.96 -3.80 -24.75
C VAL A 197 -15.13 -3.79 -23.76
N TYR A 198 -14.85 -3.42 -22.53
CA TYR A 198 -15.83 -3.26 -21.46
C TYR A 198 -15.96 -1.77 -21.12
N VAL A 199 -17.18 -1.24 -21.21
CA VAL A 199 -17.44 0.16 -20.90
C VAL A 199 -18.06 0.26 -19.52
N LEU A 200 -17.40 1.00 -18.62
CA LEU A 200 -17.86 1.21 -17.25
C LEU A 200 -18.54 2.57 -17.10
N VAL A 201 -19.58 2.58 -16.26
CA VAL A 201 -20.21 3.79 -15.72
C VAL A 201 -19.90 3.95 -14.22
N PRO A 202 -20.07 5.15 -13.64
CA PRO A 202 -19.76 5.38 -12.23
C PRO A 202 -20.43 4.38 -11.27
N GLY A 203 -19.67 3.85 -10.32
CA GLY A 203 -20.09 2.81 -9.39
C GLY A 203 -19.88 1.38 -9.91
N GLU A 204 -19.28 1.21 -11.09
CA GLU A 204 -18.95 -0.12 -11.62
C GLU A 204 -17.47 -0.46 -11.44
N ILE A 205 -17.24 -1.77 -11.31
CA ILE A 205 -15.94 -2.42 -11.13
C ILE A 205 -15.83 -3.52 -12.17
N ALA A 206 -14.79 -3.46 -13.00
CA ALA A 206 -14.42 -4.55 -13.90
C ALA A 206 -13.26 -5.34 -13.29
N THR A 207 -13.41 -6.65 -13.19
CA THR A 207 -12.39 -7.58 -12.67
C THR A 207 -12.06 -8.61 -13.73
N LEU A 208 -10.81 -8.59 -14.22
CA LEU A 208 -10.24 -9.61 -15.08
C LEU A 208 -9.56 -10.68 -14.24
N ASN A 209 -10.00 -11.91 -14.33
CA ASN A 209 -9.23 -13.06 -13.84
C ASN A 209 -8.18 -13.41 -14.89
N ARG A 210 -6.90 -13.30 -14.54
CA ARG A 210 -5.77 -13.51 -15.46
C ARG A 210 -5.55 -14.97 -15.85
N GLU A 211 -5.94 -15.90 -14.98
CA GLU A 211 -5.80 -17.35 -15.24
C GLU A 211 -6.84 -17.82 -16.24
N SER A 212 -8.11 -17.45 -16.02
CA SER A 212 -9.22 -17.86 -16.91
C SER A 212 -9.41 -16.94 -18.11
N GLY A 213 -8.93 -15.69 -18.04
CA GLY A 213 -9.21 -14.64 -19.02
C GLY A 213 -10.63 -14.10 -18.96
N GLU A 214 -11.41 -14.50 -17.96
CA GLU A 214 -12.78 -14.04 -17.76
C GLU A 214 -12.78 -12.62 -17.17
N THR A 215 -13.67 -11.78 -17.71
CA THR A 215 -13.88 -10.42 -17.20
C THR A 215 -15.31 -10.26 -16.75
N ILE A 216 -15.51 -9.82 -15.51
CA ILE A 216 -16.81 -9.56 -14.91
C ILE A 216 -16.92 -8.06 -14.60
N VAL A 217 -18.05 -7.46 -14.98
CA VAL A 217 -18.40 -6.08 -14.59
C VAL A 217 -19.55 -6.15 -13.59
N ARG A 218 -19.36 -5.51 -12.43
CA ARG A 218 -20.35 -5.48 -11.34
C ARG A 218 -20.46 -4.08 -10.74
N LYS A 219 -21.58 -3.78 -10.11
CA LYS A 219 -21.71 -2.61 -9.24
C LYS A 219 -21.02 -2.89 -7.89
N GLY A 220 -20.45 -1.85 -7.27
CA GLY A 220 -19.82 -1.95 -5.98
C GLY A 220 -19.53 -0.58 -5.35
N ASP A 221 -19.05 -0.59 -4.11
CA ASP A 221 -18.64 0.65 -3.42
C ASP A 221 -17.25 1.08 -3.90
N VAL A 222 -17.22 1.80 -5.03
CA VAL A 222 -15.97 2.35 -5.59
C VAL A 222 -15.34 3.37 -4.64
N ALA A 223 -16.14 4.09 -3.82
CA ALA A 223 -15.60 5.03 -2.85
C ALA A 223 -14.75 4.29 -1.80
N ALA A 224 -15.22 3.14 -1.31
CA ALA A 224 -14.45 2.31 -0.40
C ALA A 224 -13.13 1.79 -1.01
N ILE A 225 -13.15 1.43 -2.31
CA ILE A 225 -11.95 0.96 -3.02
C ILE A 225 -10.87 2.05 -3.06
N VAL A 226 -11.25 3.31 -3.27
CA VAL A 226 -10.29 4.42 -3.42
C VAL A 226 -9.93 5.13 -2.10
N ASP A 227 -10.50 4.71 -0.98
CA ASP A 227 -10.28 5.32 0.33
C ASP A 227 -8.85 5.16 0.87
N TRP A 228 -8.07 4.22 0.31
CA TRP A 228 -6.66 4.06 0.68
C TRP A 228 -5.84 5.34 0.47
N LYS A 229 -6.14 6.15 -0.56
CA LYS A 229 -5.51 7.47 -0.78
C LYS A 229 -5.84 8.49 0.30
N ALA A 230 -6.94 8.29 1.04
CA ALA A 230 -7.33 9.10 2.19
C ALA A 230 -6.87 8.49 3.53
N GLY A 231 -5.96 7.52 3.49
CA GLY A 231 -5.39 6.88 4.67
C GLY A 231 -6.33 5.89 5.37
N ARG A 232 -7.27 5.30 4.65
CA ARG A 232 -8.20 4.29 5.17
C ARG A 232 -8.07 2.97 4.43
N PHE A 233 -8.10 1.89 5.18
CA PHE A 233 -8.38 0.56 4.64
C PHE A 233 -9.87 0.27 4.80
N ASN A 234 -10.56 0.12 3.69
CA ASN A 234 -11.92 -0.40 3.64
C ASN A 234 -11.89 -1.78 3.01
N PHE A 235 -12.63 -2.70 3.59
CA PHE A 235 -12.80 -4.05 3.09
C PHE A 235 -14.25 -4.47 3.28
N GLU A 236 -14.85 -4.97 2.22
CA GLU A 236 -16.21 -5.46 2.17
C GLU A 236 -16.19 -6.89 1.68
N ASP A 237 -16.68 -7.81 2.51
CA ASP A 237 -16.71 -9.24 2.20
C ASP A 237 -15.39 -9.78 1.61
N MET A 238 -14.25 -9.30 2.16
CA MET A 238 -12.90 -9.65 1.73
C MET A 238 -12.39 -10.88 2.47
N SER A 239 -11.79 -11.84 1.78
CA SER A 239 -11.16 -12.99 2.44
C SER A 239 -9.93 -12.57 3.24
N LEU A 240 -9.59 -13.36 4.28
CA LEU A 240 -8.37 -13.11 5.04
C LEU A 240 -7.10 -13.21 4.17
N GLU A 241 -7.10 -14.10 3.18
CA GLU A 241 -6.02 -14.20 2.21
C GLU A 241 -5.85 -12.88 1.43
N GLU A 242 -6.92 -12.32 0.87
CA GLU A 242 -6.88 -11.03 0.16
C GLU A 242 -6.49 -9.86 1.08
N LEU A 243 -7.02 -9.84 2.31
CA LEU A 243 -6.68 -8.81 3.29
C LEU A 243 -5.19 -8.86 3.66
N THR A 244 -4.63 -10.06 3.89
CA THR A 244 -3.20 -10.22 4.23
C THR A 244 -2.28 -9.79 3.10
N VAL A 245 -2.66 -9.94 1.84
CA VAL A 245 -1.90 -9.41 0.69
C VAL A 245 -1.82 -7.87 0.75
N LYS A 246 -2.92 -7.17 1.03
CA LYS A 246 -2.92 -5.71 1.19
C LYS A 246 -2.06 -5.27 2.39
N LEU A 247 -2.18 -5.97 3.52
CA LEU A 247 -1.38 -5.70 4.71
C LEU A 247 0.11 -5.97 4.48
N SER A 248 0.46 -7.03 3.72
CA SER A 248 1.85 -7.32 3.36
C SER A 248 2.51 -6.13 2.68
N ARG A 249 1.89 -5.58 1.65
CA ARG A 249 2.42 -4.44 0.89
C ARG A 249 2.57 -3.18 1.74
N TRP A 250 1.59 -2.90 2.62
CA TRP A 250 1.60 -1.69 3.43
C TRP A 250 2.52 -1.76 4.65
N TYR A 251 2.71 -2.95 5.23
CA TYR A 251 3.57 -3.12 6.42
C TYR A 251 4.93 -3.76 6.10
N GLY A 252 5.17 -4.21 4.88
CA GLY A 252 6.41 -4.89 4.46
C GLY A 252 6.63 -6.19 5.22
N VAL A 253 5.57 -7.00 5.38
CA VAL A 253 5.61 -8.29 6.09
C VAL A 253 5.12 -9.41 5.21
N THR A 254 5.54 -10.63 5.50
CA THR A 254 5.06 -11.84 4.83
C THR A 254 4.08 -12.57 5.73
N PHE A 255 2.87 -12.86 5.24
CA PHE A 255 1.91 -13.71 5.93
C PHE A 255 2.07 -15.17 5.49
N VAL A 256 2.05 -16.08 6.47
CA VAL A 256 2.11 -17.53 6.25
C VAL A 256 0.97 -18.18 7.00
N PHE A 257 0.13 -18.91 6.30
CA PHE A 257 -0.99 -19.62 6.90
C PHE A 257 -0.57 -21.02 7.35
N SER A 258 -0.77 -21.34 8.62
CA SER A 258 -0.59 -22.69 9.15
C SER A 258 -1.86 -23.55 9.02
N ASP A 259 -3.00 -22.91 8.72
CA ASP A 259 -4.29 -23.53 8.50
C ASP A 259 -4.96 -22.92 7.25
N GLU A 260 -5.18 -23.74 6.25
CA GLU A 260 -5.79 -23.30 4.98
C GLU A 260 -7.26 -22.88 5.15
N ALA A 261 -7.95 -23.37 6.16
CA ALA A 261 -9.36 -23.04 6.39
C ALA A 261 -9.56 -21.57 6.75
N VAL A 262 -8.61 -20.95 7.48
CA VAL A 262 -8.73 -19.54 7.88
C VAL A 262 -8.56 -18.56 6.73
N LYS A 263 -7.93 -18.95 5.62
CA LYS A 263 -7.78 -18.10 4.43
C LYS A 263 -9.11 -17.59 3.88
N LYS A 264 -10.16 -18.43 3.99
CA LYS A 264 -11.48 -18.15 3.41
C LYS A 264 -12.39 -17.37 4.34
N LEU A 265 -11.97 -17.08 5.59
CA LEU A 265 -12.74 -16.24 6.49
C LEU A 265 -12.93 -14.86 5.87
N ARG A 266 -14.15 -14.35 5.94
CA ARG A 266 -14.50 -13.09 5.28
C ARG A 266 -14.66 -11.97 6.29
N PHE A 267 -14.23 -10.80 5.90
CA PHE A 267 -14.21 -9.61 6.74
C PHE A 267 -14.85 -8.43 6.03
N SER A 268 -15.56 -7.63 6.82
CA SER A 268 -16.02 -6.31 6.40
C SER A 268 -15.69 -5.31 7.51
N GLY A 269 -15.20 -4.15 7.13
CA GLY A 269 -14.83 -3.11 8.08
C GLY A 269 -14.03 -1.98 7.45
N ALA A 270 -13.71 -1.00 8.29
CA ALA A 270 -12.87 0.13 7.92
C ALA A 270 -11.91 0.46 9.07
N MET A 271 -10.67 0.82 8.73
CA MET A 271 -9.69 1.29 9.70
C MET A 271 -8.74 2.32 9.08
N THR A 272 -8.08 3.13 9.92
CA THR A 272 -6.99 3.96 9.45
C THR A 272 -5.75 3.11 9.17
N LYS A 273 -5.12 3.32 8.00
CA LYS A 273 -3.93 2.58 7.59
C LYS A 273 -2.64 3.00 8.31
N TYR A 274 -2.69 4.11 9.06
CA TYR A 274 -1.52 4.64 9.79
C TYR A 274 -1.39 4.10 11.23
N ARG A 275 -2.09 3.01 11.57
CA ARG A 275 -1.86 2.27 12.83
C ARG A 275 -0.71 1.27 12.65
N THR A 276 -0.10 0.87 13.76
CA THR A 276 0.90 -0.19 13.76
C THR A 276 0.30 -1.55 13.42
N LEU A 277 1.09 -2.46 12.86
CA LEU A 277 0.60 -3.78 12.46
C LEU A 277 0.03 -4.57 13.64
N ASP A 278 0.67 -4.52 14.81
CA ASP A 278 0.21 -5.20 16.02
C ASP A 278 -1.21 -4.79 16.40
N TYR A 279 -1.54 -3.49 16.30
CA TYR A 279 -2.89 -2.98 16.53
C TYR A 279 -3.90 -3.60 15.55
N VAL A 280 -3.55 -3.68 14.27
CA VAL A 280 -4.43 -4.23 13.22
C VAL A 280 -4.66 -5.74 13.45
N LEU A 281 -3.60 -6.49 13.73
CA LEU A 281 -3.68 -7.93 13.99
C LEU A 281 -4.47 -8.24 15.27
N ASP A 282 -4.30 -7.42 16.32
CA ASP A 282 -5.08 -7.54 17.56
C ASP A 282 -6.59 -7.31 17.32
N MET A 283 -6.94 -6.29 16.53
CA MET A 283 -8.33 -6.03 16.14
C MET A 283 -8.95 -7.23 15.39
N ILE A 284 -8.25 -7.76 14.38
CA ILE A 284 -8.72 -8.92 13.62
C ILE A 284 -8.85 -10.12 14.55
N SER A 285 -7.86 -10.37 15.41
CA SER A 285 -7.88 -11.47 16.34
C SER A 285 -9.03 -11.39 17.35
N LYS A 286 -9.41 -10.20 17.82
CA LYS A 286 -10.53 -10.01 18.77
C LYS A 286 -11.91 -10.24 18.16
N THR A 287 -12.03 -10.08 16.85
CA THR A 287 -13.32 -10.20 16.13
C THR A 287 -13.48 -11.54 15.43
N THR A 288 -12.50 -12.44 15.54
CA THR A 288 -12.46 -13.70 14.80
C THR A 288 -11.79 -14.83 15.60
N ASP A 289 -11.92 -16.05 15.10
CA ASP A 289 -11.21 -17.23 15.63
C ASP A 289 -9.82 -17.41 15.00
N VAL A 290 -9.09 -16.29 14.81
CA VAL A 290 -7.75 -16.27 14.21
C VAL A 290 -6.74 -15.72 15.22
N THR A 291 -5.55 -16.30 15.25
CA THR A 291 -4.39 -15.82 16.01
C THR A 291 -3.24 -15.49 15.05
N PHE A 292 -2.45 -14.51 15.44
CA PHE A 292 -1.26 -14.08 14.69
C PHE A 292 -0.03 -14.19 15.58
N SER A 293 1.06 -14.72 15.02
CA SER A 293 2.37 -14.76 15.66
C SER A 293 3.38 -14.06 14.77
N LEU A 294 3.96 -12.96 15.26
CA LEU A 294 4.95 -12.17 14.54
C LEU A 294 6.36 -12.59 14.97
N LYS A 295 7.19 -12.94 14.01
CA LYS A 295 8.62 -13.16 14.18
C LYS A 295 9.39 -12.46 13.07
N GLU A 296 10.20 -11.46 13.44
CA GLU A 296 10.86 -10.57 12.49
C GLU A 296 9.82 -9.87 11.57
N ASN A 297 9.85 -10.13 10.26
CA ASN A 297 8.88 -9.63 9.29
C ASN A 297 7.89 -10.70 8.80
N ARG A 298 7.81 -11.87 9.48
CA ARG A 298 6.91 -12.96 9.13
C ARG A 298 5.79 -13.07 10.14
N VAL A 299 4.55 -13.03 9.67
CA VAL A 299 3.32 -13.21 10.45
C VAL A 299 2.75 -14.60 10.15
N THR A 300 2.73 -15.47 11.14
CA THR A 300 2.05 -16.78 11.04
C THR A 300 0.61 -16.61 11.45
N VAL A 301 -0.31 -17.09 10.61
CA VAL A 301 -1.77 -17.03 10.79
C VAL A 301 -2.28 -18.43 11.13
N SER A 302 -3.02 -18.57 12.24
CA SER A 302 -3.55 -19.85 12.75
C SER A 302 -4.99 -19.67 13.24
N SER A 303 -5.76 -20.75 13.27
CA SER A 303 -7.03 -20.77 14.02
C SER A 303 -6.79 -20.69 15.52
N LYS A 304 -7.71 -20.05 16.27
CA LYS A 304 -7.76 -20.20 17.73
C LYS A 304 -8.14 -21.65 18.07
N LYS A 305 -7.42 -22.23 19.01
CA LYS A 305 -7.75 -23.56 19.54
C LYS A 305 -8.89 -23.45 20.54
#